data_2fbee626997dbca73338df45e58dea73
#
_entry.id   2fbee626997dbca73338df45e58dea73
#
_cell.length_a   1.000
_cell.length_b   1.000
_cell.length_c   1.000
_cell.angle_alpha   90.00
_cell.angle_beta   90.00
_cell.angle_gamma   90.00
#
_symmetry.space_group_name_H-M   'P 1'
#
loop_
_entity.id
_entity.type
_entity.pdbx_description
1 polymer ?
#
loop_
_entity_poly.entity_id
_entity_poly.type
_entity_poly.pdbx_seq_one_letter_code
_entity_poly.pdbx_strand_id
1 'polypeptide(L)'
;MGASLTTRRAGRVQQIAYDATPINASAVDVEARIGWLLSMSRLHHSNPDFRDGRVFAAALADAGMPTSRSLLSRWESGEIPISYEAMATYERVLGLPEGQISSITSYVGAIMPRIKTRLARPKLDPSGLAFATRLDELIELAEDGQARARDWQELGWHLSAAPLVHLRGSTWAALADRLVTDLPRTVKLAYRQYSAAAFNVALVPRAQSFLVDAIASYAADPDVQVISTPVGLLDRLPTRAAAELVLDLVENPSNDTVFGTGVWLAAEKLGKGHFTPAEHDRLDMIVLQLWRRDPARASEDLAELIAGMPEGMRGTLVHAATRAGRRKLGYVVEHGEQIMATRARSLAQQLADRARRLVPQEPAYAEDRMLTRLVREALFHRDSERSHLAALLISSSPFGRAVADCLLEMLADQDQTPWTRSRLATLIRYLSDETHRLRLISFLDDPHENVRTPLIQGIGHLPLSAVSDQVVRASLGEHLSLGERAKMYALAMSGSPGLAAIARSSNAPQWQRSAARWWQGQGSSLHH
;
A
#
# COMPACT_ATOMS: atom_id res chain seq x y z
N MET A 1 -34.16 46.31 27.23
CA MET A 1 -33.54 46.09 25.91
C MET A 1 -33.10 44.65 25.83
N GLY A 2 -33.92 43.78 25.23
CA GLY A 2 -33.64 42.36 25.09
C GLY A 2 -32.83 42.11 23.80
N ALA A 3 -31.63 41.60 23.95
CA ALA A 3 -30.85 41.14 22.82
C ALA A 3 -31.46 39.81 22.29
N SER A 4 -32.07 39.92 21.12
CA SER A 4 -32.58 38.77 20.37
C SER A 4 -31.39 37.88 19.96
N LEU A 5 -31.24 36.75 20.61
CA LEU A 5 -30.37 35.65 20.15
C LEU A 5 -30.97 35.11 18.83
N THR A 6 -30.45 35.58 17.71
CA THR A 6 -30.72 34.99 16.41
C THR A 6 -30.22 33.53 16.43
N THR A 7 -31.16 32.61 16.62
CA THR A 7 -30.94 31.16 16.41
C THR A 7 -30.40 30.99 14.98
N ARG A 8 -29.08 30.70 14.84
CA ARG A 8 -28.50 30.24 13.57
C ARG A 8 -29.33 29.07 13.10
N ARG A 9 -30.02 29.19 11.96
CA ARG A 9 -30.65 28.07 11.28
C ARG A 9 -29.59 26.96 11.16
N ALA A 10 -29.86 25.80 11.76
CA ALA A 10 -29.03 24.60 11.60
C ALA A 10 -28.86 24.35 10.11
N GLY A 11 -27.64 24.55 9.60
CA GLY A 11 -27.31 24.27 8.21
C GLY A 11 -27.57 22.80 7.91
N ARG A 12 -27.87 22.49 6.65
CA ARG A 12 -28.00 21.09 6.20
C ARG A 12 -26.74 20.32 6.58
N VAL A 13 -26.89 19.22 7.33
CA VAL A 13 -25.79 18.33 7.72
C VAL A 13 -25.00 17.91 6.47
N GLN A 14 -23.69 18.06 6.49
CA GLN A 14 -22.83 17.69 5.37
C GLN A 14 -22.88 16.18 5.17
N GLN A 15 -23.22 15.74 3.97
CA GLN A 15 -23.16 14.33 3.58
C GLN A 15 -21.71 13.96 3.31
N ILE A 16 -21.27 12.83 3.86
CA ILE A 16 -19.93 12.27 3.65
C ILE A 16 -19.97 11.28 2.50
N ALA A 17 -19.00 11.36 1.59
CA ALA A 17 -18.89 10.43 0.47
C ALA A 17 -18.78 8.98 0.96
N TYR A 18 -19.45 8.08 0.26
CA TYR A 18 -19.47 6.66 0.60
C TYR A 18 -19.40 5.81 -0.64
N ASP A 19 -18.45 4.88 -0.68
CA ASP A 19 -18.34 3.86 -1.70
C ASP A 19 -19.41 2.77 -1.46
N ALA A 20 -20.46 2.76 -2.26
CA ALA A 20 -21.58 1.82 -2.15
C ALA A 20 -21.37 0.53 -2.94
N THR A 21 -20.19 0.34 -3.61
CA THR A 21 -19.94 -0.89 -4.38
C THR A 21 -19.96 -2.12 -3.45
N PRO A 22 -20.43 -3.29 -3.91
CA PRO A 22 -20.37 -4.51 -3.10
C PRO A 22 -18.93 -4.84 -2.65
N ILE A 23 -18.78 -5.42 -1.46
CA ILE A 23 -17.43 -5.82 -0.95
C ILE A 23 -16.74 -6.82 -1.88
N ASN A 24 -17.49 -7.75 -2.47
CA ASN A 24 -16.98 -8.76 -3.41
C ASN A 24 -16.87 -8.26 -4.86
N ALA A 25 -17.18 -7.00 -5.16
CA ALA A 25 -17.03 -6.44 -6.51
C ALA A 25 -15.55 -6.33 -6.87
N SER A 26 -15.22 -6.46 -8.16
CA SER A 26 -13.86 -6.29 -8.68
C SER A 26 -13.41 -4.83 -8.79
N ALA A 27 -14.33 -3.88 -8.61
CA ALA A 27 -14.05 -2.44 -8.68
C ALA A 27 -14.54 -1.72 -7.41
N VAL A 28 -13.97 -0.56 -7.14
CA VAL A 28 -14.33 0.36 -6.05
C VAL A 28 -14.75 1.71 -6.64
N ASP A 29 -15.52 2.48 -5.89
CA ASP A 29 -15.82 3.88 -6.24
C ASP A 29 -14.66 4.77 -5.76
N VAL A 30 -13.73 5.04 -6.69
CA VAL A 30 -12.51 5.82 -6.39
C VAL A 30 -12.85 7.26 -6.07
N GLU A 31 -13.77 7.86 -6.82
CA GLU A 31 -14.18 9.25 -6.63
C GLU A 31 -14.77 9.45 -5.23
N ALA A 32 -15.62 8.53 -4.79
CA ALA A 32 -16.16 8.57 -3.44
C ALA A 32 -15.07 8.41 -2.37
N ARG A 33 -14.07 7.55 -2.57
CA ARG A 33 -12.95 7.36 -1.63
C ARG A 33 -12.05 8.58 -1.54
N ILE A 34 -11.71 9.19 -2.68
CA ILE A 34 -10.93 10.43 -2.71
C ILE A 34 -11.75 11.59 -2.15
N GLY A 35 -13.02 11.72 -2.52
CA GLY A 35 -13.92 12.72 -1.96
C GLY A 35 -14.04 12.64 -0.44
N TRP A 36 -14.10 11.41 0.11
CA TRP A 36 -14.04 11.17 1.55
C TRP A 36 -12.72 11.68 2.16
N LEU A 37 -11.58 11.33 1.55
CA LEU A 37 -10.27 11.77 2.05
C LEU A 37 -10.15 13.29 2.07
N LEU A 38 -10.61 13.97 1.01
CA LEU A 38 -10.65 15.43 0.93
C LEU A 38 -11.51 16.02 2.05
N SER A 39 -12.75 15.57 2.18
CA SER A 39 -13.69 16.10 3.18
C SER A 39 -13.20 15.86 4.60
N MET A 40 -12.66 14.67 4.92
CA MET A 40 -12.14 14.38 6.25
C MET A 40 -10.90 15.22 6.58
N SER A 41 -9.97 15.38 5.63
CA SER A 41 -8.78 16.23 5.82
C SER A 41 -9.15 17.67 6.14
N ARG A 42 -10.18 18.21 5.49
CA ARG A 42 -10.67 19.57 5.75
C ARG A 42 -11.46 19.68 7.07
N LEU A 43 -12.39 18.76 7.32
CA LEU A 43 -13.28 18.83 8.49
C LEU A 43 -12.54 18.63 9.82
N HIS A 44 -11.47 17.84 9.79
CA HIS A 44 -10.61 17.57 10.95
C HIS A 44 -9.34 18.43 10.99
N HIS A 45 -9.27 19.47 10.14
CA HIS A 45 -8.16 20.42 10.16
C HIS A 45 -8.15 21.24 11.46
N SER A 46 -6.95 21.64 11.92
CA SER A 46 -6.76 22.42 13.15
C SER A 46 -7.42 23.80 13.11
N ASN A 47 -7.55 24.40 11.91
CA ASN A 47 -8.33 25.63 11.74
C ASN A 47 -9.83 25.28 11.63
N PRO A 48 -10.67 25.63 12.65
CA PRO A 48 -12.09 25.29 12.64
C PRO A 48 -12.89 26.02 11.55
N ASP A 49 -12.41 27.17 11.05
CA ASP A 49 -13.11 27.95 10.02
C ASP A 49 -13.16 27.18 8.68
N PHE A 50 -12.21 26.28 8.43
CA PHE A 50 -12.21 25.43 7.22
C PHE A 50 -13.35 24.41 7.18
N ARG A 51 -14.05 24.21 8.30
CA ARG A 51 -15.28 23.41 8.35
C ARG A 51 -16.43 24.06 7.58
N ASP A 52 -16.46 25.41 7.47
CA ASP A 52 -17.34 26.09 6.52
C ASP A 52 -16.76 26.00 5.10
N GLY A 53 -17.43 25.23 4.22
CA GLY A 53 -16.99 25.07 2.83
C GLY A 53 -16.94 26.38 2.02
N ARG A 54 -17.58 27.48 2.47
CA ARG A 54 -17.44 28.80 1.82
C ARG A 54 -16.10 29.44 2.17
N VAL A 55 -15.71 29.38 3.44
CA VAL A 55 -14.41 29.88 3.91
C VAL A 55 -13.28 29.11 3.25
N PHE A 56 -13.38 27.80 3.21
CA PHE A 56 -12.35 26.96 2.58
C PHE A 56 -12.27 27.18 1.07
N ALA A 57 -13.41 27.30 0.37
CA ALA A 57 -13.43 27.62 -1.07
C ALA A 57 -12.79 28.99 -1.37
N ALA A 58 -12.99 29.99 -0.49
CA ALA A 58 -12.31 31.28 -0.59
C ALA A 58 -10.80 31.13 -0.41
N ALA A 59 -10.35 30.36 0.60
CA ALA A 59 -8.92 30.08 0.80
C ALA A 59 -8.25 29.37 -0.39
N LEU A 60 -8.95 28.46 -1.07
CA LEU A 60 -8.48 27.85 -2.33
C LEU A 60 -8.37 28.89 -3.45
N ALA A 61 -9.36 29.79 -3.56
CA ALA A 61 -9.33 30.85 -4.56
C ALA A 61 -8.17 31.83 -4.32
N ASP A 62 -7.94 32.24 -3.06
CA ASP A 62 -6.80 33.08 -2.67
C ASP A 62 -5.45 32.42 -2.93
N ALA A 63 -5.41 31.07 -2.86
CA ALA A 63 -4.23 30.27 -3.21
C ALA A 63 -4.05 30.02 -4.73
N GLY A 64 -4.86 30.69 -5.57
CA GLY A 64 -4.77 30.63 -7.04
C GLY A 64 -5.63 29.55 -7.71
N MET A 65 -6.53 28.90 -6.95
CA MET A 65 -7.47 27.90 -7.46
C MET A 65 -8.92 28.40 -7.34
N PRO A 66 -9.48 29.09 -8.34
CA PRO A 66 -10.85 29.59 -8.32
C PRO A 66 -11.85 28.47 -8.04
N THR A 67 -12.43 28.51 -6.84
CA THR A 67 -13.30 27.44 -6.34
C THR A 67 -14.58 28.00 -5.76
N SER A 68 -15.74 27.51 -6.17
CA SER A 68 -17.01 27.79 -5.52
C SER A 68 -17.32 26.72 -4.45
N ARG A 69 -18.17 27.09 -3.48
CA ARG A 69 -18.68 26.12 -2.50
C ARG A 69 -19.34 24.89 -3.18
N SER A 70 -20.06 25.11 -4.29
CA SER A 70 -20.70 24.04 -5.04
C SER A 70 -19.67 23.10 -5.67
N LEU A 71 -18.61 23.65 -6.27
CA LEU A 71 -17.53 22.86 -6.85
C LEU A 71 -16.78 22.05 -5.78
N LEU A 72 -16.44 22.67 -4.65
CA LEU A 72 -15.84 21.99 -3.51
C LEU A 72 -16.71 20.82 -3.03
N SER A 73 -18.02 21.05 -2.86
CA SER A 73 -18.97 20.02 -2.44
C SER A 73 -19.02 18.83 -3.41
N ARG A 74 -18.91 19.08 -4.71
CA ARG A 74 -18.91 18.01 -5.73
C ARG A 74 -17.63 17.21 -5.74
N TRP A 75 -16.47 17.83 -5.45
CA TRP A 75 -15.21 17.08 -5.25
C TRP A 75 -15.31 16.20 -3.99
N GLU A 76 -15.77 16.76 -2.88
CA GLU A 76 -15.85 16.07 -1.59
C GLU A 76 -16.94 15.00 -1.54
N SER A 77 -17.97 15.09 -2.40
CA SER A 77 -18.98 14.02 -2.53
C SER A 77 -18.56 12.92 -3.51
N GLY A 78 -17.46 13.11 -4.27
CA GLY A 78 -17.07 12.19 -5.33
C GLY A 78 -17.94 12.29 -6.60
N GLU A 79 -18.79 13.32 -6.72
CA GLU A 79 -19.64 13.51 -7.90
C GLU A 79 -18.83 13.84 -9.16
N ILE A 80 -17.73 14.57 -8.98
CA ILE A 80 -16.79 14.88 -10.05
C ILE A 80 -15.35 14.66 -9.58
N PRO A 81 -14.46 14.20 -10.45
CA PRO A 81 -13.05 14.07 -10.13
C PRO A 81 -12.41 15.45 -9.90
N ILE A 82 -11.50 15.52 -8.93
CA ILE A 82 -10.68 16.70 -8.67
C ILE A 82 -9.45 16.70 -9.57
N SER A 83 -9.02 17.87 -10.09
CA SER A 83 -7.79 17.96 -10.88
C SER A 83 -6.54 17.90 -10.00
N TYR A 84 -5.40 17.54 -10.59
CA TYR A 84 -4.12 17.49 -9.87
C TYR A 84 -3.77 18.85 -9.25
N GLU A 85 -3.91 19.93 -10.02
CA GLU A 85 -3.61 21.28 -9.56
C GLU A 85 -4.51 21.69 -8.40
N ALA A 86 -5.79 21.29 -8.45
CA ALA A 86 -6.72 21.53 -7.35
C ALA A 86 -6.36 20.72 -6.10
N MET A 87 -5.93 19.44 -6.26
CA MET A 87 -5.44 18.62 -5.14
C MET A 87 -4.18 19.21 -4.51
N ALA A 88 -3.20 19.61 -5.31
CA ALA A 88 -1.97 20.22 -4.81
C ALA A 88 -2.25 21.53 -4.07
N THR A 89 -3.22 22.34 -4.56
CA THR A 89 -3.65 23.54 -3.86
C THR A 89 -4.40 23.20 -2.56
N TYR A 90 -5.22 22.17 -2.58
CA TYR A 90 -5.94 21.68 -1.41
C TYR A 90 -4.96 21.22 -0.30
N GLU A 91 -3.93 20.44 -0.66
CA GLU A 91 -2.85 20.03 0.25
C GLU A 91 -2.13 21.24 0.86
N ARG A 92 -1.76 22.21 0.03
CA ARG A 92 -1.05 23.43 0.45
C ARG A 92 -1.88 24.29 1.41
N VAL A 93 -3.17 24.47 1.13
CA VAL A 93 -4.07 25.26 2.00
C VAL A 93 -4.29 24.57 3.34
N LEU A 94 -4.32 23.23 3.36
CA LEU A 94 -4.39 22.46 4.60
C LEU A 94 -3.03 22.27 5.29
N GLY A 95 -1.91 22.76 4.73
CA GLY A 95 -0.59 22.53 5.29
C GLY A 95 -0.19 21.06 5.37
N LEU A 96 -0.76 20.22 4.50
CA LEU A 96 -0.39 18.81 4.40
C LEU A 96 0.96 18.65 3.70
N PRO A 97 1.70 17.56 3.98
CA PRO A 97 2.87 17.21 3.19
C PRO A 97 2.50 17.15 1.70
N GLU A 98 3.35 17.70 0.86
CA GLU A 98 3.14 17.71 -0.59
C GLU A 98 3.06 16.27 -1.13
N GLY A 99 1.98 15.97 -1.82
CA GLY A 99 1.71 14.62 -2.30
C GLY A 99 0.88 13.74 -1.35
N GLN A 100 0.48 14.22 -0.18
CA GLN A 100 -0.27 13.43 0.81
C GLN A 100 -1.57 12.85 0.22
N ILE A 101 -2.32 13.62 -0.55
CA ILE A 101 -3.57 13.21 -1.20
C ILE A 101 -3.30 12.83 -2.68
N SER A 102 -2.49 13.60 -3.38
CA SER A 102 -2.26 13.40 -4.80
C SER A 102 -1.49 12.12 -5.10
N SER A 103 -0.54 11.69 -4.25
CA SER A 103 0.15 10.41 -4.44
C SER A 103 -0.77 9.20 -4.25
N ILE A 104 -1.64 9.22 -3.23
CA ILE A 104 -2.59 8.11 -3.04
C ILE A 104 -3.62 8.07 -4.19
N THR A 105 -4.04 9.23 -4.70
CA THR A 105 -4.92 9.31 -5.86
C THR A 105 -4.25 8.73 -7.11
N SER A 106 -2.98 9.07 -7.35
CA SER A 106 -2.19 8.51 -8.45
C SER A 106 -1.98 7.00 -8.29
N TYR A 107 -1.68 6.55 -7.07
CA TYR A 107 -1.52 5.14 -6.74
C TYR A 107 -2.81 4.36 -7.02
N VAL A 108 -3.96 4.83 -6.51
CA VAL A 108 -5.26 4.19 -6.73
C VAL A 108 -5.58 4.06 -8.21
N GLY A 109 -5.31 5.12 -8.98
CA GLY A 109 -5.56 5.10 -10.41
C GLY A 109 -4.71 4.14 -11.19
N ALA A 110 -3.50 3.91 -10.71
CA ALA A 110 -2.61 2.94 -11.34
C ALA A 110 -3.03 1.50 -11.05
N ILE A 111 -3.52 1.20 -9.85
CA ILE A 111 -3.90 -0.16 -9.45
C ILE A 111 -5.32 -0.57 -9.87
N MET A 112 -6.21 0.40 -10.16
CA MET A 112 -7.61 0.15 -10.55
C MET A 112 -7.87 0.52 -12.03
N PRO A 113 -7.24 -0.16 -13.01
CA PRO A 113 -7.26 0.27 -14.42
C PRO A 113 -8.65 0.20 -15.09
N ARG A 114 -9.60 -0.52 -14.51
CA ARG A 114 -10.98 -0.63 -15.02
C ARG A 114 -11.86 0.58 -14.69
N ILE A 115 -11.33 1.56 -13.97
CA ILE A 115 -12.07 2.76 -13.60
C ILE A 115 -12.00 3.75 -14.76
N LYS A 116 -13.15 4.23 -15.21
CA LYS A 116 -13.27 5.26 -16.26
C LYS A 116 -12.71 6.62 -15.85
N THR A 117 -12.34 6.78 -14.59
CA THR A 117 -11.83 8.02 -14.02
C THR A 117 -10.46 8.31 -14.58
N ARG A 118 -10.34 9.40 -15.31
CA ARG A 118 -9.05 10.01 -15.61
C ARG A 118 -8.55 10.63 -14.29
N LEU A 119 -7.84 9.84 -13.51
CA LEU A 119 -7.22 10.36 -12.30
C LEU A 119 -6.35 11.56 -12.65
N ALA A 120 -6.45 12.56 -11.83
CA ALA A 120 -5.77 13.81 -12.01
C ALA A 120 -4.26 13.58 -12.13
N ARG A 121 -3.73 13.87 -13.28
CA ARG A 121 -2.30 13.96 -13.55
C ARG A 121 -1.98 15.41 -13.88
N PRO A 122 -0.75 15.90 -13.62
CA PRO A 122 -0.33 17.20 -14.09
C PRO A 122 -0.56 17.31 -15.61
N LYS A 123 -1.00 18.46 -16.08
CA LYS A 123 -1.07 18.73 -17.52
C LYS A 123 0.35 19.00 -18.01
N LEU A 124 0.93 18.01 -18.65
CA LEU A 124 2.25 18.10 -19.27
C LEU A 124 2.10 18.32 -20.77
N ASP A 125 2.92 19.20 -21.32
CA ASP A 125 3.05 19.39 -22.77
C ASP A 125 4.33 18.73 -23.28
N PRO A 126 4.27 17.51 -23.82
CA PRO A 126 5.46 16.78 -24.27
C PRO A 126 6.21 17.44 -25.44
N SER A 127 5.60 18.42 -26.12
CA SER A 127 6.21 19.13 -27.25
C SER A 127 7.03 20.35 -26.82
N GLY A 128 6.89 20.79 -25.58
CA GLY A 128 7.51 22.00 -25.06
C GLY A 128 8.96 21.81 -24.63
N LEU A 129 9.82 22.83 -24.86
CA LEU A 129 11.22 22.81 -24.40
C LEU A 129 11.32 22.63 -22.89
N ALA A 130 10.45 23.27 -22.12
CA ALA A 130 10.43 23.15 -20.64
C ALA A 130 10.19 21.69 -20.20
N PHE A 131 9.37 20.93 -20.91
CA PHE A 131 9.15 19.52 -20.64
C PHE A 131 10.45 18.71 -20.87
N ALA A 132 11.11 18.93 -22.02
CA ALA A 132 12.35 18.21 -22.33
C ALA A 132 13.47 18.53 -21.33
N THR A 133 13.67 19.81 -21.02
CA THR A 133 14.67 20.24 -20.02
C THR A 133 14.39 19.60 -18.66
N ARG A 134 13.13 19.62 -18.21
CA ARG A 134 12.78 19.02 -16.92
C ARG A 134 12.92 17.50 -16.90
N LEU A 135 12.60 16.83 -18.03
CA LEU A 135 12.81 15.39 -18.15
C LEU A 135 14.32 15.03 -18.05
N ASP A 136 15.19 15.78 -18.72
CA ASP A 136 16.64 15.57 -18.66
C ASP A 136 17.17 15.76 -17.24
N GLU A 137 16.78 16.85 -16.54
CA GLU A 137 17.13 17.08 -15.13
C GLU A 137 16.70 15.92 -14.22
N LEU A 138 15.46 15.42 -14.40
CA LEU A 138 14.94 14.31 -13.58
C LEU A 138 15.67 12.99 -13.85
N ILE A 139 16.07 12.74 -15.10
CA ILE A 139 16.88 11.57 -15.47
C ILE A 139 18.27 11.66 -14.81
N GLU A 140 18.95 12.81 -14.92
CA GLU A 140 20.25 13.02 -14.28
C GLU A 140 20.17 12.81 -12.76
N LEU A 141 19.18 13.42 -12.09
CA LEU A 141 18.97 13.21 -10.65
C LEU A 141 18.77 11.73 -10.30
N ALA A 142 18.02 10.98 -11.12
CA ALA A 142 17.77 9.57 -10.88
C ALA A 142 19.00 8.70 -11.13
N GLU A 143 19.78 8.93 -12.22
CA GLU A 143 21.01 8.21 -12.52
C GLU A 143 22.08 8.47 -11.44
N ASP A 144 22.20 9.71 -10.94
CA ASP A 144 23.13 10.09 -9.88
C ASP A 144 22.69 9.65 -8.48
N GLY A 145 21.48 9.09 -8.34
CA GLY A 145 20.92 8.68 -7.06
C GLY A 145 20.55 9.83 -6.13
N GLN A 146 20.34 11.02 -6.69
CA GLN A 146 19.93 12.24 -5.96
C GLN A 146 18.42 12.48 -6.02
N ALA A 147 17.68 11.75 -6.87
CA ALA A 147 16.25 11.89 -7.02
C ALA A 147 15.52 11.49 -5.72
N ARG A 148 14.68 12.39 -5.22
CA ARG A 148 13.77 12.14 -4.11
C ARG A 148 12.51 11.44 -4.59
N ALA A 149 11.70 10.96 -3.68
CA ALA A 149 10.44 10.27 -3.99
C ALA A 149 9.53 11.11 -4.91
N ARG A 150 9.46 12.42 -4.69
CA ARG A 150 8.72 13.35 -5.54
C ARG A 150 9.32 13.46 -6.95
N ASP A 151 10.64 13.54 -7.08
CA ASP A 151 11.31 13.64 -8.38
C ASP A 151 11.06 12.36 -9.18
N TRP A 152 11.08 11.20 -8.53
CA TRP A 152 10.68 9.93 -9.14
C TRP A 152 9.22 9.94 -9.61
N GLN A 153 8.30 10.45 -8.79
CA GLN A 153 6.89 10.55 -9.19
C GLN A 153 6.72 11.46 -10.41
N GLU A 154 7.40 12.60 -10.44
CA GLU A 154 7.41 13.53 -11.56
C GLU A 154 8.05 12.91 -12.81
N LEU A 155 9.18 12.21 -12.67
CA LEU A 155 9.82 11.46 -13.76
C LEU A 155 8.85 10.43 -14.36
N GLY A 156 8.16 9.67 -13.52
CA GLY A 156 7.15 8.71 -13.99
C GLY A 156 6.03 9.36 -14.80
N TRP A 157 5.57 10.54 -14.41
CA TRP A 157 4.58 11.31 -15.19
C TRP A 157 5.14 11.76 -16.53
N HIS A 158 6.36 12.30 -16.58
CA HIS A 158 7.02 12.74 -17.81
C HIS A 158 7.21 11.57 -18.79
N LEU A 159 7.75 10.45 -18.33
CA LEU A 159 7.95 9.26 -19.14
C LEU A 159 6.63 8.68 -19.68
N SER A 160 5.58 8.64 -18.85
CA SER A 160 4.27 8.15 -19.27
C SER A 160 3.51 9.13 -20.18
N ALA A 161 3.81 10.43 -20.11
CA ALA A 161 3.25 11.44 -21.01
C ALA A 161 3.91 11.44 -22.39
N ALA A 162 5.19 11.00 -22.47
CA ALA A 162 5.96 10.89 -23.71
C ALA A 162 6.39 9.44 -23.98
N PRO A 163 5.45 8.50 -24.25
CA PRO A 163 5.76 7.06 -24.38
C PRO A 163 6.69 6.73 -25.56
N LEU A 164 6.89 7.67 -26.47
CA LEU A 164 7.81 7.56 -27.60
C LEU A 164 9.18 8.18 -27.34
N VAL A 165 9.47 8.62 -26.12
CA VAL A 165 10.80 9.14 -25.77
C VAL A 165 11.87 8.08 -26.04
N HIS A 166 12.94 8.50 -26.70
CA HIS A 166 14.07 7.66 -27.05
C HIS A 166 15.23 7.87 -26.09
N LEU A 167 15.24 7.13 -24.98
CA LEU A 167 16.40 7.03 -24.12
C LEU A 167 17.31 5.90 -24.57
N ARG A 168 18.59 6.02 -24.23
CA ARG A 168 19.59 4.96 -24.47
C ARG A 168 19.24 3.72 -23.63
N GLY A 169 19.59 2.53 -24.11
CA GLY A 169 19.38 1.31 -23.34
C GLY A 169 20.06 1.32 -21.97
N SER A 170 21.27 1.92 -21.88
CA SER A 170 21.96 2.11 -20.60
C SER A 170 21.19 2.98 -19.61
N THR A 171 20.58 4.07 -20.07
CA THR A 171 19.72 4.94 -19.23
C THR A 171 18.48 4.19 -18.75
N TRP A 172 17.78 3.44 -19.64
CA TRP A 172 16.64 2.60 -19.21
C TRP A 172 17.05 1.56 -18.17
N ALA A 173 18.19 0.90 -18.37
CA ALA A 173 18.71 -0.08 -17.43
C ALA A 173 19.04 0.57 -16.07
N ALA A 174 19.71 1.72 -16.06
CA ALA A 174 20.06 2.45 -14.83
C ALA A 174 18.81 2.91 -14.07
N LEU A 175 17.82 3.48 -14.77
CA LEU A 175 16.55 3.90 -14.15
C LEU A 175 15.78 2.70 -13.57
N ALA A 176 15.70 1.58 -14.30
CA ALA A 176 15.01 0.37 -13.84
C ALA A 176 15.70 -0.23 -12.61
N ASP A 177 17.03 -0.37 -12.65
CA ASP A 177 17.83 -0.92 -11.57
C ASP A 177 17.70 -0.06 -10.30
N ARG A 178 17.82 1.26 -10.45
CA ARG A 178 17.67 2.18 -9.33
C ARG A 178 16.27 2.14 -8.73
N LEU A 179 15.22 2.15 -9.56
CA LEU A 179 13.84 2.09 -9.09
C LEU A 179 13.55 0.80 -8.32
N VAL A 180 14.03 -0.35 -8.83
CA VAL A 180 13.89 -1.67 -8.20
C VAL A 180 14.65 -1.73 -6.88
N THR A 181 15.84 -1.13 -6.80
CA THR A 181 16.69 -1.11 -5.60
C THR A 181 16.16 -0.16 -4.53
N ASP A 182 15.63 1.00 -4.91
CA ASP A 182 15.15 2.00 -3.95
C ASP A 182 13.76 1.67 -3.38
N LEU A 183 12.88 1.09 -4.19
CA LEU A 183 11.49 0.81 -3.81
C LEU A 183 11.33 0.02 -2.49
N PRO A 184 12.13 -1.02 -2.19
CA PRO A 184 12.06 -1.75 -0.90
C PRO A 184 12.37 -0.92 0.32
N ARG A 185 13.10 0.21 0.15
CA ARG A 185 13.52 1.11 1.23
C ARG A 185 12.53 2.25 1.48
N THR A 186 11.50 2.37 0.64
CA THR A 186 10.52 3.46 0.75
C THR A 186 9.47 3.17 1.81
N VAL A 187 9.05 4.21 2.54
CA VAL A 187 8.02 4.11 3.58
C VAL A 187 7.01 5.26 3.47
N LYS A 188 5.80 5.04 3.94
CA LYS A 188 4.75 6.06 4.07
C LYS A 188 4.49 6.83 2.77
N LEU A 189 4.70 8.15 2.76
CA LEU A 189 4.49 9.01 1.59
C LEU A 189 5.45 8.65 0.46
N ALA A 190 6.74 8.46 0.76
CA ALA A 190 7.73 8.08 -0.24
C ALA A 190 7.36 6.76 -0.94
N TYR A 191 6.84 5.77 -0.20
CA TYR A 191 6.36 4.52 -0.79
C TYR A 191 5.27 4.75 -1.86
N ARG A 192 4.29 5.62 -1.59
CA ARG A 192 3.23 5.93 -2.56
C ARG A 192 3.76 6.64 -3.80
N GLN A 193 4.70 7.57 -3.61
CA GLN A 193 5.31 8.34 -4.70
C GLN A 193 6.19 7.45 -5.59
N TYR A 194 7.07 6.64 -5.00
CA TYR A 194 7.90 5.68 -5.75
C TYR A 194 7.04 4.61 -6.45
N SER A 195 6.02 4.08 -5.79
CA SER A 195 5.11 3.10 -6.41
C SER A 195 4.34 3.71 -7.57
N ALA A 196 3.84 4.96 -7.43
CA ALA A 196 3.20 5.66 -8.53
C ALA A 196 4.17 5.91 -9.71
N ALA A 197 5.44 6.23 -9.42
CA ALA A 197 6.49 6.35 -10.43
C ALA A 197 6.70 5.01 -11.15
N ALA A 198 6.92 3.93 -10.40
CA ALA A 198 7.15 2.59 -10.96
C ALA A 198 5.99 2.14 -11.86
N PHE A 199 4.75 2.39 -11.43
CA PHE A 199 3.57 2.07 -12.24
C PHE A 199 3.50 2.90 -13.53
N ASN A 200 3.85 4.19 -13.47
CA ASN A 200 3.90 5.03 -14.66
C ASN A 200 5.03 4.60 -15.63
N VAL A 201 6.21 4.24 -15.11
CA VAL A 201 7.32 3.70 -15.91
C VAL A 201 6.93 2.36 -16.55
N ALA A 202 6.22 1.48 -15.83
CA ALA A 202 5.71 0.22 -16.36
C ALA A 202 4.71 0.38 -17.53
N LEU A 203 4.06 1.56 -17.65
CA LEU A 203 3.21 1.88 -18.81
C LEU A 203 4.00 2.20 -20.07
N VAL A 204 5.31 2.46 -19.97
CA VAL A 204 6.17 2.77 -21.13
C VAL A 204 6.67 1.47 -21.75
N PRO A 205 6.25 1.10 -22.98
CA PRO A 205 6.56 -0.21 -23.55
C PRO A 205 8.07 -0.53 -23.59
N ARG A 206 8.90 0.48 -23.87
CA ARG A 206 10.36 0.32 -23.93
C ARG A 206 11.01 0.05 -22.56
N ALA A 207 10.42 0.53 -21.47
CA ALA A 207 10.94 0.31 -20.12
C ALA A 207 10.65 -1.11 -19.59
N GLN A 208 9.64 -1.80 -20.14
CA GLN A 208 9.13 -3.04 -19.57
C GLN A 208 10.17 -4.16 -19.52
N SER A 209 10.95 -4.36 -20.57
CA SER A 209 12.01 -5.38 -20.58
C SER A 209 13.10 -5.07 -19.55
N PHE A 210 13.53 -3.82 -19.45
CA PHE A 210 14.54 -3.40 -18.47
C PHE A 210 14.03 -3.57 -17.03
N LEU A 211 12.75 -3.29 -16.77
CA LEU A 211 12.15 -3.55 -15.46
C LEU A 211 12.12 -5.05 -15.13
N VAL A 212 11.76 -5.91 -16.08
CA VAL A 212 11.78 -7.37 -15.87
C VAL A 212 13.20 -7.85 -15.59
N ASP A 213 14.19 -7.39 -16.36
CA ASP A 213 15.59 -7.79 -16.20
C ASP A 213 16.14 -7.32 -14.84
N ALA A 214 15.85 -6.09 -14.43
CA ALA A 214 16.25 -5.55 -13.12
C ALA A 214 15.59 -6.33 -11.97
N ILE A 215 14.30 -6.65 -12.07
CA ILE A 215 13.58 -7.44 -11.05
C ILE A 215 14.14 -8.86 -10.99
N ALA A 216 14.40 -9.50 -12.13
CA ALA A 216 14.97 -10.84 -12.18
C ALA A 216 16.37 -10.87 -11.55
N SER A 217 17.22 -9.89 -11.88
CA SER A 217 18.56 -9.76 -11.30
C SER A 217 18.50 -9.53 -9.78
N TYR A 218 17.60 -8.67 -9.33
CA TYR A 218 17.37 -8.41 -7.91
C TYR A 218 16.88 -9.65 -7.16
N ALA A 219 15.93 -10.39 -7.74
CA ALA A 219 15.38 -11.61 -7.14
C ALA A 219 16.36 -12.79 -7.13
N ALA A 220 17.35 -12.78 -8.03
CA ALA A 220 18.39 -13.81 -8.10
C ALA A 220 19.52 -13.60 -7.07
N ASP A 221 19.61 -12.43 -6.42
CA ASP A 221 20.58 -12.18 -5.37
C ASP A 221 20.28 -13.07 -4.14
N PRO A 222 21.18 -14.01 -3.77
CA PRO A 222 20.96 -14.93 -2.64
C PRO A 222 20.88 -14.22 -1.29
N ASP A 223 21.46 -13.02 -1.19
CA ASP A 223 21.49 -12.23 0.04
C ASP A 223 20.31 -11.24 0.14
N VAL A 224 19.40 -11.20 -0.86
CA VAL A 224 18.24 -10.29 -0.87
C VAL A 224 17.38 -10.43 0.38
N GLN A 225 17.07 -9.30 1.03
CA GLN A 225 16.32 -9.28 2.28
C GLN A 225 14.85 -8.90 2.11
N VAL A 226 14.50 -8.14 1.07
CA VAL A 226 13.12 -7.70 0.77
C VAL A 226 12.82 -8.02 -0.68
N ILE A 227 11.95 -8.96 -0.93
CA ILE A 227 11.64 -9.42 -2.28
C ILE A 227 10.25 -8.98 -2.77
N SER A 228 9.25 -8.94 -1.87
CA SER A 228 7.85 -8.76 -2.26
C SER A 228 7.58 -7.40 -2.94
N THR A 229 8.24 -6.33 -2.50
CA THR A 229 7.96 -4.99 -3.01
C THR A 229 8.46 -4.79 -4.45
N PRO A 230 9.73 -5.08 -4.81
CA PRO A 230 10.17 -4.92 -6.19
C PRO A 230 9.57 -5.97 -7.13
N VAL A 231 9.47 -7.23 -6.69
CA VAL A 231 8.84 -8.30 -7.47
C VAL A 231 7.35 -8.01 -7.71
N GLY A 232 6.69 -7.31 -6.80
CA GLY A 232 5.31 -6.84 -6.95
C GLY A 232 5.06 -6.01 -8.22
N LEU A 233 6.08 -5.37 -8.79
CA LEU A 233 5.96 -4.62 -10.05
C LEU A 233 5.65 -5.53 -11.26
N LEU A 234 5.96 -6.83 -11.20
CA LEU A 234 5.63 -7.78 -12.27
C LEU A 234 4.13 -7.83 -12.57
N ASP A 235 3.30 -7.52 -11.59
CA ASP A 235 1.86 -7.40 -11.76
C ASP A 235 1.47 -6.36 -12.85
N ARG A 236 2.26 -5.31 -13.02
CA ARG A 236 2.02 -4.21 -13.97
C ARG A 236 2.59 -4.47 -15.37
N LEU A 237 3.37 -5.51 -15.54
CA LEU A 237 4.09 -5.81 -16.77
C LEU A 237 3.36 -6.91 -17.57
N PRO A 238 2.60 -6.58 -18.63
CA PRO A 238 1.84 -7.55 -19.42
C PRO A 238 2.74 -8.30 -20.40
N THR A 239 4.00 -8.54 -20.05
CA THR A 239 4.98 -9.22 -20.91
C THR A 239 5.05 -10.69 -20.57
N ARG A 240 5.38 -11.53 -21.59
CA ARG A 240 5.58 -12.96 -21.40
C ARG A 240 6.69 -13.25 -20.38
N ALA A 241 7.82 -12.53 -20.43
CA ALA A 241 8.91 -12.70 -19.48
C ALA A 241 8.47 -12.45 -18.03
N ALA A 242 7.61 -11.44 -17.79
CA ALA A 242 7.05 -11.19 -16.46
C ALA A 242 6.08 -12.30 -16.02
N ALA A 243 5.30 -12.88 -16.94
CA ALA A 243 4.41 -14.00 -16.64
C ALA A 243 5.20 -15.27 -16.30
N GLU A 244 6.20 -15.60 -17.10
CA GLU A 244 7.10 -16.74 -16.86
C GLU A 244 7.81 -16.62 -15.51
N LEU A 245 8.36 -15.44 -15.18
CA LEU A 245 9.01 -15.21 -13.89
C LEU A 245 8.03 -15.40 -12.70
N VAL A 246 6.80 -14.96 -12.82
CA VAL A 246 5.77 -15.17 -11.78
C VAL A 246 5.46 -16.66 -11.61
N LEU A 247 5.29 -17.40 -12.70
CA LEU A 247 5.06 -18.85 -12.64
C LEU A 247 6.22 -19.59 -11.98
N ASP A 248 7.47 -19.18 -12.29
CA ASP A 248 8.68 -19.76 -11.67
C ASP A 248 8.72 -19.50 -10.16
N LEU A 249 8.31 -18.31 -9.69
CA LEU A 249 8.23 -18.00 -8.26
C LEU A 249 7.21 -18.86 -7.51
N VAL A 250 6.14 -19.30 -8.17
CA VAL A 250 5.13 -20.22 -7.59
C VAL A 250 5.61 -21.66 -7.62
N GLU A 251 6.22 -22.09 -8.74
CA GLU A 251 6.63 -23.47 -8.98
C GLU A 251 7.89 -23.84 -8.19
N ASN A 252 8.88 -22.93 -8.13
CA ASN A 252 10.21 -23.14 -7.56
C ASN A 252 10.57 -22.04 -6.53
N PRO A 253 9.77 -21.82 -5.48
CA PRO A 253 10.02 -20.76 -4.53
C PRO A 253 11.27 -21.07 -3.68
N SER A 254 12.13 -20.08 -3.47
CA SER A 254 13.28 -20.21 -2.58
C SER A 254 12.90 -20.23 -1.10
N ASN A 255 11.73 -19.72 -0.74
CA ASN A 255 11.16 -19.70 0.62
C ASN A 255 9.67 -19.37 0.61
N ASP A 256 9.00 -19.46 1.77
CA ASP A 256 7.54 -19.20 1.90
C ASP A 256 7.15 -17.75 1.54
N THR A 257 8.01 -16.75 1.75
CA THR A 257 7.73 -15.36 1.36
C THR A 257 7.69 -15.20 -0.16
N VAL A 258 8.65 -15.82 -0.85
CA VAL A 258 8.70 -15.85 -2.33
C VAL A 258 7.48 -16.56 -2.87
N PHE A 259 7.12 -17.72 -2.29
CA PHE A 259 5.92 -18.47 -2.66
C PHE A 259 4.65 -17.62 -2.53
N GLY A 260 4.42 -17.02 -1.36
CA GLY A 260 3.24 -16.18 -1.12
C GLY A 260 3.18 -14.97 -2.07
N THR A 261 4.34 -14.35 -2.36
CA THR A 261 4.43 -13.26 -3.34
C THR A 261 4.10 -13.75 -4.76
N GLY A 262 4.62 -14.91 -5.17
CA GLY A 262 4.32 -15.52 -6.47
C GLY A 262 2.83 -15.85 -6.63
N VAL A 263 2.21 -16.43 -5.60
CA VAL A 263 0.77 -16.76 -5.61
C VAL A 263 -0.09 -15.50 -5.73
N TRP A 264 0.22 -14.46 -4.96
CA TRP A 264 -0.47 -13.17 -5.07
C TRP A 264 -0.34 -12.59 -6.48
N LEU A 265 0.87 -12.53 -7.02
CA LEU A 265 1.13 -12.03 -8.37
C LEU A 265 0.41 -12.84 -9.45
N ALA A 266 0.36 -14.17 -9.30
CA ALA A 266 -0.37 -15.04 -10.22
C ALA A 266 -1.87 -14.73 -10.20
N ALA A 267 -2.46 -14.48 -9.01
CA ALA A 267 -3.86 -14.08 -8.86
C ALA A 267 -4.14 -12.73 -9.55
N GLU A 268 -3.27 -11.74 -9.35
CA GLU A 268 -3.38 -10.41 -9.97
C GLU A 268 -3.26 -10.46 -11.51
N LYS A 269 -2.23 -11.16 -12.02
CA LYS A 269 -2.03 -11.35 -13.46
C LYS A 269 -3.20 -12.09 -14.12
N LEU A 270 -3.74 -13.10 -13.44
CA LEU A 270 -4.91 -13.83 -13.88
C LEU A 270 -6.13 -12.89 -13.99
N GLY A 271 -6.38 -12.09 -12.96
CA GLY A 271 -7.47 -11.12 -12.93
C GLY A 271 -7.36 -10.03 -14.00
N LYS A 272 -6.14 -9.68 -14.43
CA LYS A 272 -5.85 -8.68 -15.47
C LYS A 272 -5.76 -9.27 -16.88
N GLY A 273 -5.81 -10.60 -17.03
CA GLY A 273 -5.70 -11.28 -18.31
C GLY A 273 -4.28 -11.18 -18.91
N HIS A 274 -3.25 -11.18 -18.07
CA HIS A 274 -1.85 -11.09 -18.49
C HIS A 274 -1.21 -12.44 -18.82
N PHE A 275 -1.94 -13.55 -18.70
CA PHE A 275 -1.48 -14.87 -19.09
C PHE A 275 -2.00 -15.25 -20.48
N THR A 276 -1.13 -15.84 -21.28
CA THR A 276 -1.50 -16.53 -22.51
C THR A 276 -2.19 -17.87 -22.18
N PRO A 277 -2.90 -18.52 -23.14
CA PRO A 277 -3.47 -19.84 -22.90
C PRO A 277 -2.46 -20.88 -22.38
N ALA A 278 -1.23 -20.91 -22.93
CA ALA A 278 -0.20 -21.85 -22.49
C ALA A 278 0.30 -21.57 -21.05
N GLU A 279 0.37 -20.29 -20.65
CA GLU A 279 0.70 -19.91 -19.28
C GLU A 279 -0.44 -20.21 -18.31
N HIS A 280 -1.70 -20.10 -18.75
CA HIS A 280 -2.86 -20.59 -18.00
C HIS A 280 -2.77 -22.10 -17.75
N ASP A 281 -2.50 -22.89 -18.79
CA ASP A 281 -2.36 -24.35 -18.66
C ASP A 281 -1.23 -24.70 -17.68
N ARG A 282 -0.09 -23.99 -17.73
CA ARG A 282 1.01 -24.16 -16.78
C ARG A 282 0.59 -23.80 -15.36
N LEU A 283 -0.09 -22.69 -15.15
CA LEU A 283 -0.61 -22.26 -13.83
C LEU A 283 -1.56 -23.31 -13.25
N ASP A 284 -2.49 -23.82 -14.06
CA ASP A 284 -3.43 -24.87 -13.66
C ASP A 284 -2.70 -26.14 -13.20
N MET A 285 -1.66 -26.55 -13.92
CA MET A 285 -0.82 -27.68 -13.55
C MET A 285 -0.08 -27.46 -12.22
N ILE A 286 0.51 -26.29 -12.03
CA ILE A 286 1.20 -25.91 -10.78
C ILE A 286 0.23 -25.99 -9.61
N VAL A 287 -0.95 -25.35 -9.72
CA VAL A 287 -1.96 -25.34 -8.67
C VAL A 287 -2.46 -26.76 -8.34
N LEU A 288 -2.70 -27.59 -9.36
CA LEU A 288 -3.07 -29.00 -9.15
C LEU A 288 -2.00 -29.82 -8.45
N GLN A 289 -0.72 -29.59 -8.75
CA GLN A 289 0.40 -30.27 -8.08
C GLN A 289 0.50 -29.86 -6.62
N LEU A 290 0.43 -28.56 -6.32
CA LEU A 290 0.43 -28.04 -4.96
C LEU A 290 -0.76 -28.57 -4.16
N TRP A 291 -1.93 -28.60 -4.78
CA TRP A 291 -3.14 -29.14 -4.19
C TRP A 291 -3.03 -30.64 -3.84
N ARG A 292 -2.44 -31.44 -4.73
CA ARG A 292 -2.24 -32.87 -4.48
C ARG A 292 -1.21 -33.13 -3.38
N ARG A 293 -0.21 -32.26 -3.26
CA ARG A 293 0.86 -32.39 -2.27
C ARG A 293 0.38 -32.11 -0.85
N ASP A 294 -0.37 -31.04 -0.64
CA ASP A 294 -0.94 -30.64 0.67
C ASP A 294 -2.26 -29.88 0.47
N PRO A 295 -3.41 -30.57 0.41
CA PRO A 295 -4.71 -29.93 0.19
C PRO A 295 -5.11 -28.95 1.31
N ALA A 296 -4.67 -29.18 2.55
CA ALA A 296 -5.01 -28.32 3.68
C ALA A 296 -4.29 -26.97 3.57
N ARG A 297 -2.98 -26.99 3.37
CA ARG A 297 -2.15 -25.81 3.16
C ARG A 297 -2.56 -25.07 1.87
N ALA A 298 -2.71 -25.80 0.77
CA ALA A 298 -3.10 -25.23 -0.51
C ALA A 298 -4.46 -24.51 -0.44
N SER A 299 -5.42 -25.00 0.35
CA SER A 299 -6.72 -24.33 0.54
C SER A 299 -6.62 -22.98 1.27
N GLU A 300 -5.54 -22.75 1.99
CA GLU A 300 -5.27 -21.49 2.67
C GLU A 300 -4.42 -20.54 1.81
N ASP A 301 -3.29 -21.04 1.34
CA ASP A 301 -2.29 -20.24 0.64
C ASP A 301 -2.74 -19.84 -0.77
N LEU A 302 -3.55 -20.70 -1.45
CA LEU A 302 -4.02 -20.47 -2.82
C LEU A 302 -5.45 -19.91 -2.90
N ALA A 303 -6.10 -19.58 -1.77
CA ALA A 303 -7.52 -19.20 -1.77
C ALA A 303 -7.84 -18.01 -2.70
N GLU A 304 -6.98 -17.00 -2.73
CA GLU A 304 -7.13 -15.83 -3.58
C GLU A 304 -6.97 -16.20 -5.06
N LEU A 305 -5.93 -16.93 -5.40
CA LEU A 305 -5.66 -17.41 -6.75
C LEU A 305 -6.80 -18.30 -7.27
N ILE A 306 -7.23 -19.28 -6.47
CA ILE A 306 -8.35 -20.19 -6.83
C ILE A 306 -9.65 -19.41 -7.05
N ALA A 307 -9.90 -18.36 -6.26
CA ALA A 307 -11.07 -17.51 -6.44
C ALA A 307 -11.08 -16.78 -7.79
N GLY A 308 -9.91 -16.44 -8.33
CA GLY A 308 -9.73 -15.82 -9.65
C GLY A 308 -9.75 -16.79 -10.84
N MET A 309 -9.63 -18.09 -10.60
CA MET A 309 -9.56 -19.11 -11.67
C MET A 309 -10.90 -19.27 -12.43
N PRO A 310 -10.85 -19.74 -13.69
CA PRO A 310 -12.06 -20.11 -14.44
C PRO A 310 -12.95 -21.10 -13.67
N GLU A 311 -14.26 -20.98 -13.85
CA GLU A 311 -15.26 -21.73 -13.05
C GLU A 311 -15.03 -23.25 -13.05
N GLY A 312 -14.67 -23.84 -14.20
CA GLY A 312 -14.42 -25.28 -14.32
C GLY A 312 -13.26 -25.77 -13.44
N MET A 313 -12.10 -25.06 -13.47
CA MET A 313 -10.95 -25.39 -12.64
C MET A 313 -11.25 -25.11 -11.17
N ARG A 314 -11.83 -23.97 -10.86
CA ARG A 314 -12.26 -23.62 -9.50
C ARG A 314 -13.20 -24.66 -8.91
N GLY A 315 -14.20 -25.10 -9.69
CA GLY A 315 -15.14 -26.15 -9.30
C GLY A 315 -14.43 -27.46 -8.96
N THR A 316 -13.47 -27.88 -9.79
CA THR A 316 -12.67 -29.10 -9.57
C THR A 316 -11.87 -29.02 -8.26
N LEU A 317 -11.18 -27.90 -8.01
CA LEU A 317 -10.37 -27.69 -6.81
C LEU A 317 -11.24 -27.62 -5.54
N VAL A 318 -12.33 -26.85 -5.59
CA VAL A 318 -13.29 -26.76 -4.47
C VAL A 318 -13.90 -28.13 -4.16
N HIS A 319 -14.24 -28.93 -5.17
CA HIS A 319 -14.76 -30.28 -4.97
C HIS A 319 -13.73 -31.22 -4.35
N ALA A 320 -12.47 -31.13 -4.75
CA ALA A 320 -11.37 -31.92 -4.21
C ALA A 320 -10.95 -31.50 -2.79
N ALA A 321 -11.36 -30.32 -2.32
CA ALA A 321 -11.03 -29.82 -0.99
C ALA A 321 -11.68 -30.66 0.13
N THR A 322 -11.04 -30.65 1.31
CA THR A 322 -11.66 -31.17 2.54
C THR A 322 -12.96 -30.44 2.82
N ARG A 323 -13.86 -31.05 3.61
CA ARG A 323 -15.15 -30.41 3.97
C ARG A 323 -14.99 -29.02 4.60
N ALA A 324 -13.94 -28.83 5.42
CA ALA A 324 -13.61 -27.55 6.05
C ALA A 324 -13.04 -26.56 5.01
N GLY A 325 -12.07 -26.97 4.19
CA GLY A 325 -11.49 -26.17 3.11
C GLY A 325 -12.54 -25.75 2.08
N ARG A 326 -13.45 -26.65 1.70
CA ARG A 326 -14.53 -26.37 0.77
C ARG A 326 -15.45 -25.25 1.29
N ARG A 327 -15.83 -25.29 2.57
CA ARG A 327 -16.65 -24.25 3.19
C ARG A 327 -15.91 -22.91 3.23
N LYS A 328 -14.63 -22.92 3.58
CA LYS A 328 -13.78 -21.71 3.63
C LYS A 328 -13.62 -21.09 2.23
N LEU A 329 -13.21 -21.90 1.24
CA LEU A 329 -13.05 -21.44 -0.14
C LEU A 329 -14.36 -20.94 -0.74
N GLY A 330 -15.45 -21.68 -0.58
CA GLY A 330 -16.78 -21.28 -1.05
C GLY A 330 -17.19 -19.93 -0.44
N TYR A 331 -16.98 -19.75 0.85
CA TYR A 331 -17.30 -18.50 1.54
C TYR A 331 -16.45 -17.32 1.01
N VAL A 332 -15.13 -17.50 0.89
CA VAL A 332 -14.21 -16.48 0.38
C VAL A 332 -14.57 -16.07 -1.05
N VAL A 333 -14.90 -17.04 -1.91
CA VAL A 333 -15.32 -16.79 -3.30
C VAL A 333 -16.62 -15.98 -3.34
N GLU A 334 -17.63 -16.38 -2.55
CA GLU A 334 -18.94 -15.77 -2.57
C GLU A 334 -18.99 -14.37 -1.95
N HIS A 335 -18.29 -14.18 -0.82
CA HIS A 335 -18.43 -12.97 0.01
C HIS A 335 -17.26 -11.99 -0.13
N GLY A 336 -16.12 -12.39 -0.70
CA GLY A 336 -14.92 -11.55 -0.85
C GLY A 336 -14.18 -11.28 0.46
N GLU A 337 -14.52 -12.00 1.55
CA GLU A 337 -13.94 -11.81 2.89
C GLU A 337 -13.41 -13.11 3.46
N GLN A 338 -12.37 -13.01 4.27
CA GLN A 338 -11.70 -14.17 4.87
C GLN A 338 -12.34 -14.65 6.17
N ILE A 339 -13.29 -13.90 6.74
CA ILE A 339 -14.11 -14.25 7.91
C ILE A 339 -15.58 -13.95 7.63
N MET A 340 -16.47 -14.47 8.49
CA MET A 340 -17.91 -14.22 8.35
C MET A 340 -18.24 -12.73 8.29
N ALA A 341 -19.00 -12.31 7.28
CA ALA A 341 -19.32 -10.91 6.97
C ALA A 341 -19.95 -10.15 8.15
N THR A 342 -20.74 -10.83 8.98
CA THR A 342 -21.32 -10.26 10.20
C THR A 342 -20.24 -9.92 11.24
N ARG A 343 -19.27 -10.81 11.45
CA ARG A 343 -18.13 -10.59 12.35
C ARG A 343 -17.21 -9.52 11.81
N ALA A 344 -16.88 -9.55 10.51
CA ALA A 344 -16.06 -8.53 9.86
C ALA A 344 -16.67 -7.13 10.01
N ARG A 345 -17.98 -7.01 9.78
CA ARG A 345 -18.73 -5.76 9.95
C ARG A 345 -18.71 -5.28 11.38
N SER A 346 -19.01 -6.16 12.35
CA SER A 346 -19.05 -5.81 13.78
C SER A 346 -17.70 -5.30 14.28
N LEU A 347 -16.59 -6.01 13.97
CA LEU A 347 -15.25 -5.60 14.38
C LEU A 347 -14.84 -4.28 13.72
N ALA A 348 -15.08 -4.12 12.43
CA ALA A 348 -14.76 -2.89 11.72
C ALA A 348 -15.58 -1.69 12.25
N GLN A 349 -16.86 -1.90 12.56
CA GLN A 349 -17.70 -0.86 13.15
C GLN A 349 -17.18 -0.43 14.53
N GLN A 350 -16.88 -1.40 15.40
CA GLN A 350 -16.33 -1.11 16.73
C GLN A 350 -15.03 -0.31 16.67
N LEU A 351 -14.10 -0.70 15.79
CA LEU A 351 -12.82 -0.01 15.56
C LEU A 351 -13.04 1.41 15.02
N ALA A 352 -13.88 1.56 13.99
CA ALA A 352 -14.14 2.86 13.40
C ALA A 352 -14.84 3.81 14.37
N ASP A 353 -15.83 3.34 15.13
CA ASP A 353 -16.53 4.15 16.14
C ASP A 353 -15.61 4.59 17.27
N ARG A 354 -14.68 3.70 17.67
CA ARG A 354 -13.69 4.03 18.69
C ARG A 354 -12.67 5.05 18.16
N ALA A 355 -12.17 4.87 16.94
CA ALA A 355 -11.24 5.80 16.31
C ALA A 355 -11.85 7.20 16.13
N ARG A 356 -13.14 7.28 15.73
CA ARG A 356 -13.86 8.55 15.62
C ARG A 356 -13.93 9.29 16.95
N ARG A 357 -14.07 8.60 18.07
CA ARG A 357 -14.09 9.23 19.40
C ARG A 357 -12.74 9.80 19.84
N LEU A 358 -11.63 9.31 19.29
CA LEU A 358 -10.28 9.79 19.57
C LEU A 358 -9.89 11.01 18.74
N VAL A 359 -10.63 11.29 17.66
CA VAL A 359 -10.36 12.44 16.78
C VAL A 359 -11.44 13.50 17.00
N PRO A 360 -11.09 14.81 17.12
CA PRO A 360 -12.07 15.86 17.25
C PRO A 360 -13.12 15.81 16.13
N GLN A 361 -14.38 15.76 16.50
CA GLN A 361 -15.50 15.65 15.54
C GLN A 361 -16.30 16.95 15.52
N GLU A 362 -16.79 17.29 14.34
CA GLU A 362 -17.84 18.29 14.20
C GLU A 362 -19.19 17.59 14.24
N PRO A 363 -20.09 18.03 15.13
CA PRO A 363 -21.44 17.46 15.19
C PRO A 363 -22.25 17.67 13.90
N ALA A 364 -21.75 18.47 12.97
CA ALA A 364 -22.46 18.93 11.80
C ALA A 364 -22.35 18.04 10.55
N TYR A 365 -21.56 16.95 10.55
CA TYR A 365 -21.57 16.02 9.43
C TYR A 365 -22.32 14.71 9.72
N ALA A 366 -22.83 14.09 8.65
CA ALA A 366 -23.53 12.82 8.75
C ALA A 366 -22.57 11.70 9.18
N GLU A 367 -23.14 10.53 9.58
CA GLU A 367 -22.36 9.36 9.93
C GLU A 367 -21.32 9.02 8.84
N ASP A 368 -20.08 8.86 9.25
CA ASP A 368 -19.00 8.42 8.37
C ASP A 368 -19.00 6.89 8.24
N ARG A 369 -19.65 6.39 7.20
CA ARG A 369 -19.69 4.96 6.88
C ARG A 369 -18.44 4.50 6.11
N MET A 370 -17.68 5.43 5.52
CA MET A 370 -16.50 5.09 4.71
C MET A 370 -15.37 4.57 5.58
N LEU A 371 -15.09 5.20 6.73
CA LEU A 371 -14.06 4.71 7.64
C LEU A 371 -14.31 3.25 8.06
N THR A 372 -15.56 2.91 8.42
CA THR A 372 -15.94 1.53 8.75
C THR A 372 -15.67 0.58 7.58
N ARG A 373 -16.01 1.00 6.36
CA ARG A 373 -15.75 0.21 5.15
C ARG A 373 -14.26 0.00 4.92
N LEU A 374 -13.46 1.06 4.99
CA LEU A 374 -12.01 0.97 4.78
C LEU A 374 -11.33 0.08 5.84
N VAL A 375 -11.72 0.19 7.11
CA VAL A 375 -11.21 -0.70 8.17
C VAL A 375 -11.60 -2.15 7.89
N ARG A 376 -12.84 -2.40 7.45
CA ARG A 376 -13.31 -3.74 7.09
C ARG A 376 -12.51 -4.34 5.92
N GLU A 377 -12.28 -3.56 4.87
CA GLU A 377 -11.49 -4.00 3.71
C GLU A 377 -10.02 -4.23 4.09
N ALA A 378 -9.40 -3.31 4.83
CA ALA A 378 -8.01 -3.43 5.23
C ALA A 378 -7.73 -4.69 6.07
N LEU A 379 -8.68 -5.09 6.92
CA LEU A 379 -8.51 -6.25 7.79
C LEU A 379 -8.96 -7.57 7.17
N PHE A 380 -10.03 -7.58 6.39
CA PHE A 380 -10.74 -8.82 6.10
C PHE A 380 -10.97 -9.11 4.61
N HIS A 381 -10.65 -8.17 3.71
CA HIS A 381 -10.83 -8.41 2.28
C HIS A 381 -9.89 -9.51 1.78
N ARG A 382 -10.39 -10.38 0.87
CA ARG A 382 -9.62 -11.47 0.29
C ARG A 382 -8.53 -11.00 -0.65
N ASP A 383 -8.84 -9.96 -1.43
CA ASP A 383 -7.93 -9.33 -2.37
C ASP A 383 -6.95 -8.44 -1.59
N SER A 384 -5.67 -8.80 -1.67
CA SER A 384 -4.61 -8.15 -0.91
C SER A 384 -4.30 -6.74 -1.42
N GLU A 385 -4.44 -6.47 -2.73
CA GLU A 385 -4.28 -5.13 -3.30
C GLU A 385 -5.36 -4.17 -2.76
N ARG A 386 -6.61 -4.62 -2.71
CA ARG A 386 -7.72 -3.84 -2.16
C ARG A 386 -7.58 -3.61 -0.65
N SER A 387 -7.14 -4.62 0.10
CA SER A 387 -6.81 -4.50 1.52
C SER A 387 -5.70 -3.46 1.76
N HIS A 388 -4.65 -3.52 0.95
CA HIS A 388 -3.53 -2.58 1.00
C HIS A 388 -3.97 -1.15 0.65
N LEU A 389 -4.77 -0.98 -0.40
CA LEU A 389 -5.34 0.31 -0.77
C LEU A 389 -6.15 0.95 0.37
N ALA A 390 -7.00 0.16 1.03
CA ALA A 390 -7.78 0.64 2.16
C ALA A 390 -6.86 1.09 3.33
N ALA A 391 -5.79 0.32 3.62
CA ALA A 391 -4.78 0.70 4.61
C ALA A 391 -4.09 2.03 4.25
N LEU A 392 -3.71 2.24 2.99
CA LEU A 392 -3.09 3.48 2.52
C LEU A 392 -4.04 4.69 2.61
N LEU A 393 -5.33 4.51 2.30
CA LEU A 393 -6.33 5.57 2.45
C LEU A 393 -6.51 5.96 3.91
N ILE A 394 -6.60 4.98 4.82
CA ILE A 394 -6.67 5.25 6.26
C ILE A 394 -5.40 5.99 6.73
N SER A 395 -4.21 5.54 6.30
CA SER A 395 -2.93 6.17 6.68
C SER A 395 -2.78 7.61 6.17
N SER A 396 -3.46 7.95 5.07
CA SER A 396 -3.45 9.29 4.48
C SER A 396 -4.49 10.22 5.12
N SER A 397 -5.45 9.66 5.86
CA SER A 397 -6.56 10.38 6.50
C SER A 397 -6.19 10.84 7.92
N PRO A 398 -6.98 11.77 8.51
CA PRO A 398 -6.82 12.18 9.91
C PRO A 398 -7.03 11.05 10.93
N PHE A 399 -7.61 9.91 10.51
CA PHE A 399 -7.92 8.78 11.39
C PHE A 399 -6.77 7.79 11.55
N GLY A 400 -5.70 7.87 10.74
CA GLY A 400 -4.63 6.87 10.73
C GLY A 400 -4.08 6.54 12.12
N ARG A 401 -3.71 7.58 12.89
CA ARG A 401 -3.20 7.42 14.25
C ARG A 401 -4.24 6.83 15.21
N ALA A 402 -5.46 7.36 15.20
CA ALA A 402 -6.53 6.90 16.09
C ALA A 402 -6.91 5.42 15.81
N VAL A 403 -6.90 5.02 14.54
CA VAL A 403 -7.09 3.60 14.16
C VAL A 403 -5.94 2.75 14.68
N ALA A 404 -4.68 3.20 14.55
CA ALA A 404 -3.52 2.46 15.07
C ALA A 404 -3.60 2.26 16.60
N ASP A 405 -4.01 3.29 17.35
CA ASP A 405 -4.22 3.19 18.80
C ASP A 405 -5.28 2.13 19.14
N CYS A 406 -6.43 2.14 18.46
CA CYS A 406 -7.49 1.15 18.68
C CYS A 406 -7.06 -0.28 18.31
N LEU A 407 -6.29 -0.42 17.22
CA LEU A 407 -5.75 -1.72 16.80
C LEU A 407 -4.75 -2.29 17.82
N LEU A 408 -3.85 -1.45 18.35
CA LEU A 408 -2.87 -1.87 19.38
C LEU A 408 -3.55 -2.27 20.70
N GLU A 409 -4.64 -1.61 21.08
CA GLU A 409 -5.44 -2.01 22.23
C GLU A 409 -6.16 -3.35 22.01
N MET A 410 -6.74 -3.54 20.82
CA MET A 410 -7.38 -4.81 20.46
C MET A 410 -6.35 -5.95 20.31
N LEU A 411 -5.13 -5.65 19.86
CA LEU A 411 -4.06 -6.64 19.74
C LEU A 411 -3.57 -7.13 21.11
N ALA A 412 -3.62 -6.28 22.14
CA ALA A 412 -3.29 -6.65 23.50
C ALA A 412 -4.31 -7.61 24.13
N ASP A 413 -5.52 -7.70 23.59
CA ASP A 413 -6.56 -8.64 23.98
C ASP A 413 -6.20 -10.06 23.50
N GLN A 414 -5.94 -10.97 24.47
CA GLN A 414 -5.54 -12.35 24.20
C GLN A 414 -6.68 -13.25 23.69
N ASP A 415 -7.94 -12.80 23.78
CA ASP A 415 -9.10 -13.57 23.32
C ASP A 415 -9.25 -13.55 21.78
N GLN A 416 -8.46 -12.70 21.08
CA GLN A 416 -8.45 -12.68 19.62
C GLN A 416 -7.72 -13.90 19.04
N THR A 417 -8.29 -14.46 17.96
CA THR A 417 -7.63 -15.58 17.27
C THR A 417 -6.26 -15.16 16.71
N PRO A 418 -5.27 -16.07 16.61
CA PRO A 418 -3.95 -15.76 16.01
C PRO A 418 -4.07 -15.14 14.62
N TRP A 419 -5.00 -15.59 13.80
CA TRP A 419 -5.26 -15.04 12.49
C TRP A 419 -5.75 -13.57 12.57
N THR A 420 -6.73 -13.28 13.43
CA THR A 420 -7.20 -11.89 13.65
C THR A 420 -6.06 -11.01 14.13
N ARG A 421 -5.28 -11.47 15.11
CA ARG A 421 -4.12 -10.73 15.63
C ARG A 421 -3.09 -10.43 14.54
N SER A 422 -2.82 -11.38 13.64
CA SER A 422 -1.92 -11.17 12.49
C SER A 422 -2.43 -10.08 11.55
N ARG A 423 -3.74 -10.04 11.26
CA ARG A 423 -4.34 -8.98 10.41
C ARG A 423 -4.30 -7.62 11.08
N LEU A 424 -4.56 -7.53 12.40
CA LEU A 424 -4.39 -6.31 13.17
C LEU A 424 -2.94 -5.81 13.10
N ALA A 425 -1.96 -6.69 13.35
CA ALA A 425 -0.53 -6.36 13.30
C ALA A 425 -0.10 -5.87 11.91
N THR A 426 -0.60 -6.49 10.84
CA THR A 426 -0.34 -6.06 9.47
C THR A 426 -0.85 -4.65 9.20
N LEU A 427 -2.05 -4.30 9.66
CA LEU A 427 -2.59 -2.96 9.48
C LEU A 427 -1.85 -1.92 10.34
N ILE A 428 -1.48 -2.27 11.57
CA ILE A 428 -0.67 -1.42 12.47
C ILE A 428 0.64 -1.00 11.79
N ARG A 429 1.31 -1.88 11.05
CA ARG A 429 2.55 -1.58 10.32
C ARG A 429 2.40 -0.36 9.39
N TYR A 430 1.25 -0.20 8.74
CA TYR A 430 0.98 0.92 7.83
C TYR A 430 0.62 2.21 8.55
N LEU A 431 0.00 2.11 9.73
CA LEU A 431 -0.62 3.24 10.42
C LEU A 431 0.23 3.80 11.56
N SER A 432 1.20 3.02 12.09
CA SER A 432 2.00 3.42 13.25
C SER A 432 2.89 4.62 12.96
N ASP A 433 3.04 5.46 13.97
CA ASP A 433 3.96 6.60 14.04
C ASP A 433 4.87 6.49 15.28
N GLU A 434 5.69 7.51 15.51
CA GLU A 434 6.66 7.52 16.62
C GLU A 434 6.02 7.35 18.00
N THR A 435 4.79 7.78 18.19
CA THR A 435 4.08 7.68 19.47
C THR A 435 3.74 6.24 19.84
N HIS A 436 3.69 5.35 18.86
CA HIS A 436 3.41 3.92 19.03
C HIS A 436 4.67 3.08 19.34
N ARG A 437 5.86 3.66 19.23
CA ARG A 437 7.17 2.97 19.31
C ARG A 437 7.27 2.00 20.49
N LEU A 438 7.02 2.46 21.71
CA LEU A 438 7.16 1.62 22.91
C LEU A 438 6.16 0.46 22.93
N ARG A 439 4.94 0.72 22.42
CA ARG A 439 3.92 -0.34 22.30
C ARG A 439 4.31 -1.37 21.23
N LEU A 440 4.92 -0.96 20.11
CA LEU A 440 5.45 -1.91 19.12
C LEU A 440 6.57 -2.77 19.69
N ILE A 441 7.48 -2.17 20.47
CA ILE A 441 8.60 -2.88 21.14
C ILE A 441 8.07 -3.94 22.09
N SER A 442 6.96 -3.71 22.82
CA SER A 442 6.41 -4.70 23.75
C SER A 442 5.91 -5.99 23.09
N PHE A 443 5.78 -6.02 21.77
CA PHE A 443 5.38 -7.21 21.01
C PHE A 443 6.55 -7.97 20.36
N LEU A 444 7.81 -7.60 20.64
CA LEU A 444 8.97 -8.29 20.08
C LEU A 444 9.02 -9.79 20.45
N ASP A 445 8.48 -10.13 21.61
CA ASP A 445 8.44 -11.50 22.13
C ASP A 445 7.05 -12.15 21.98
N ASP A 446 6.16 -11.61 21.14
CA ASP A 446 4.87 -12.25 20.88
C ASP A 446 5.08 -13.68 20.37
N PRO A 447 4.37 -14.69 20.93
CA PRO A 447 4.59 -16.10 20.56
C PRO A 447 4.29 -16.39 19.09
N HIS A 448 3.41 -15.60 18.49
CA HIS A 448 3.01 -15.80 17.09
C HIS A 448 3.86 -14.96 16.14
N GLU A 449 4.70 -15.64 15.36
CA GLU A 449 5.60 -15.00 14.41
C GLU A 449 4.87 -14.08 13.38
N ASN A 450 3.69 -14.49 12.92
CA ASN A 450 2.84 -13.70 12.02
C ASN A 450 2.27 -12.43 12.67
N VAL A 451 2.32 -12.31 14.00
CA VAL A 451 1.97 -11.09 14.74
C VAL A 451 3.20 -10.20 14.92
N ARG A 452 4.29 -10.76 15.46
CA ARG A 452 5.49 -9.96 15.77
C ARG A 452 6.19 -9.42 14.51
N THR A 453 6.25 -10.21 13.41
CA THR A 453 6.95 -9.81 12.17
C THR A 453 6.47 -8.46 11.61
N PRO A 454 5.17 -8.23 11.34
CA PRO A 454 4.72 -6.93 10.84
C PRO A 454 4.90 -5.79 11.86
N LEU A 455 4.82 -6.05 13.16
CA LEU A 455 5.07 -5.02 14.19
C LEU A 455 6.54 -4.61 14.24
N ILE A 456 7.46 -5.56 14.12
CA ILE A 456 8.90 -5.30 14.02
C ILE A 456 9.20 -4.50 12.74
N GLN A 457 8.59 -4.85 11.60
CA GLN A 457 8.70 -4.07 10.37
C GLN A 457 8.19 -2.65 10.58
N GLY A 458 7.09 -2.48 11.32
CA GLY A 458 6.57 -1.17 11.71
C GLY A 458 7.58 -0.32 12.49
N ILE A 459 8.39 -0.92 13.37
CA ILE A 459 9.51 -0.23 14.05
C ILE A 459 10.51 0.32 13.02
N GLY A 460 10.84 -0.47 11.99
CA GLY A 460 11.73 -0.06 10.90
C GLY A 460 11.20 1.12 10.06
N HIS A 461 9.89 1.34 10.06
CA HIS A 461 9.27 2.50 9.38
C HIS A 461 9.30 3.79 10.19
N LEU A 462 9.85 3.74 11.41
CA LEU A 462 10.00 4.90 12.29
C LEU A 462 11.43 5.44 12.23
N PRO A 463 11.63 6.73 12.50
CA PRO A 463 12.96 7.31 12.62
C PRO A 463 13.81 6.56 13.65
N LEU A 464 15.13 6.57 13.47
CA LEU A 464 16.07 5.94 14.39
C LEU A 464 15.86 6.41 15.84
N SER A 465 15.85 5.46 16.77
CA SER A 465 15.84 5.72 18.20
C SER A 465 16.81 4.78 18.90
N ALA A 466 17.63 5.33 19.80
CA ALA A 466 18.59 4.54 20.57
C ALA A 466 17.92 3.39 21.34
N VAL A 467 16.73 3.62 21.89
CA VAL A 467 15.98 2.59 22.63
C VAL A 467 15.56 1.44 21.70
N SER A 468 14.92 1.73 20.56
CA SER A 468 14.51 0.67 19.64
C SER A 468 15.72 -0.03 19.01
N ASP A 469 16.78 0.68 18.68
CA ASP A 469 18.01 0.10 18.15
C ASP A 469 18.64 -0.89 19.13
N GLN A 470 18.80 -0.48 20.40
CA GLN A 470 19.37 -1.33 21.44
C GLN A 470 18.52 -2.58 21.67
N VAL A 471 17.20 -2.41 21.84
CA VAL A 471 16.30 -3.53 22.15
C VAL A 471 16.21 -4.52 21.00
N VAL A 472 16.06 -4.03 19.76
CA VAL A 472 15.98 -4.92 18.58
C VAL A 472 17.30 -5.66 18.38
N ARG A 473 18.47 -5.00 18.54
CA ARG A 473 19.77 -5.69 18.47
C ARG A 473 19.94 -6.74 19.54
N ALA A 474 19.57 -6.43 20.79
CA ALA A 474 19.69 -7.37 21.89
C ALA A 474 18.78 -8.59 21.75
N SER A 475 17.68 -8.46 21.00
CA SER A 475 16.72 -9.54 20.76
C SER A 475 17.05 -10.41 19.54
N LEU A 476 18.14 -10.13 18.80
CA LEU A 476 18.54 -10.95 17.64
C LEU A 476 18.91 -12.36 18.07
N GLY A 477 18.24 -13.36 17.47
CA GLY A 477 18.49 -14.78 17.70
C GLY A 477 19.53 -15.37 16.74
N GLU A 478 20.06 -16.53 17.08
CA GLU A 478 21.09 -17.22 16.28
C GLU A 478 20.52 -17.85 15.01
N HIS A 479 19.27 -18.34 15.07
CA HIS A 479 18.64 -19.09 13.98
C HIS A 479 17.78 -18.18 13.12
N LEU A 480 17.94 -18.33 11.81
CA LEU A 480 17.16 -17.56 10.84
C LEU A 480 15.68 -17.94 10.90
N SER A 481 14.81 -16.95 11.11
CA SER A 481 13.35 -17.04 11.03
C SER A 481 12.78 -15.78 10.35
N LEU A 482 11.48 -15.75 10.08
CA LEU A 482 10.82 -14.54 9.58
C LEU A 482 10.92 -13.36 10.56
N GLY A 483 10.77 -13.63 11.85
CA GLY A 483 10.94 -12.63 12.91
C GLY A 483 12.37 -12.07 12.95
N GLU A 484 13.38 -12.92 12.80
CA GLU A 484 14.78 -12.48 12.78
C GLU A 484 15.12 -11.66 11.53
N ARG A 485 14.59 -12.04 10.36
CA ARG A 485 14.67 -11.21 9.14
C ARG A 485 14.00 -9.85 9.37
N ALA A 486 12.85 -9.81 10.03
CA ALA A 486 12.16 -8.56 10.33
C ALA A 486 12.96 -7.66 11.29
N LYS A 487 13.70 -8.23 12.26
CA LYS A 487 14.60 -7.47 13.14
C LYS A 487 15.75 -6.85 12.34
N MET A 488 16.40 -7.61 11.45
CA MET A 488 17.43 -7.08 10.56
C MET A 488 16.87 -5.99 9.64
N TYR A 489 15.68 -6.18 9.11
CA TYR A 489 14.95 -5.16 8.35
C TYR A 489 14.72 -3.89 9.18
N ALA A 490 14.25 -4.02 10.42
CA ALA A 490 13.98 -2.87 11.27
C ALA A 490 15.24 -2.07 11.59
N LEU A 491 16.36 -2.74 11.90
CA LEU A 491 17.66 -2.10 12.11
C LEU A 491 18.13 -1.36 10.85
N ALA A 492 18.00 -2.00 9.69
CA ALA A 492 18.43 -1.43 8.43
C ALA A 492 17.61 -0.21 8.03
N MET A 493 16.30 -0.37 8.02
CA MET A 493 15.38 0.70 7.62
C MET A 493 15.49 1.92 8.54
N SER A 494 15.67 1.72 9.85
CA SER A 494 15.90 2.84 10.77
C SER A 494 17.30 3.47 10.67
N GLY A 495 18.22 2.90 9.90
CA GLY A 495 19.59 3.41 9.77
C GLY A 495 20.48 3.10 10.97
N SER A 496 20.31 1.93 11.61
CA SER A 496 21.07 1.51 12.78
C SER A 496 22.59 1.51 12.53
N PRO A 497 23.38 2.20 13.36
CA PRO A 497 24.84 2.09 13.30
C PRO A 497 25.34 0.69 13.71
N GLY A 498 24.49 -0.11 14.38
CA GLY A 498 24.80 -1.48 14.80
C GLY A 498 24.99 -2.45 13.63
N LEU A 499 24.42 -2.15 12.43
CA LEU A 499 24.62 -3.00 11.25
C LEU A 499 26.10 -3.15 10.87
N ALA A 500 26.90 -2.09 10.97
CA ALA A 500 28.33 -2.16 10.68
C ALA A 500 29.08 -3.05 11.68
N ALA A 501 28.67 -3.06 12.92
CA ALA A 501 29.23 -3.94 13.94
C ALA A 501 28.84 -5.42 13.68
N ILE A 502 27.57 -5.69 13.34
CA ILE A 502 27.10 -7.04 12.99
C ILE A 502 27.84 -7.59 11.77
N ALA A 503 27.98 -6.79 10.69
CA ALA A 503 28.65 -7.20 9.46
C ALA A 503 30.11 -7.63 9.67
N ARG A 504 30.80 -7.03 10.66
CA ARG A 504 32.21 -7.30 10.99
C ARG A 504 32.41 -8.31 12.13
N SER A 505 31.35 -8.64 12.86
CA SER A 505 31.46 -9.53 14.04
C SER A 505 31.76 -10.96 13.63
N SER A 506 32.87 -11.53 14.09
CA SER A 506 33.16 -12.96 13.92
C SER A 506 32.19 -13.88 14.68
N ASN A 507 31.59 -13.35 15.76
CA ASN A 507 30.69 -14.10 16.64
C ASN A 507 29.23 -14.09 16.14
N ALA A 508 28.86 -13.17 15.22
CA ALA A 508 27.53 -13.16 14.64
C ALA A 508 27.34 -14.32 13.65
N PRO A 509 26.17 -14.95 13.61
CA PRO A 509 25.84 -15.97 12.60
C PRO A 509 26.09 -15.48 11.18
N GLN A 510 26.41 -16.38 10.26
CA GLN A 510 26.71 -16.04 8.88
C GLN A 510 25.56 -15.26 8.22
N TRP A 511 24.32 -15.70 8.43
CA TRP A 511 23.14 -15.07 7.86
C TRP A 511 22.99 -13.59 8.31
N GLN A 512 23.31 -13.28 9.58
CA GLN A 512 23.26 -11.90 10.08
C GLN A 512 24.32 -11.02 9.41
N ARG A 513 25.55 -11.57 9.24
CA ARG A 513 26.63 -10.84 8.57
C ARG A 513 26.31 -10.58 7.10
N SER A 514 25.75 -11.56 6.40
CA SER A 514 25.32 -11.40 5.00
C SER A 514 24.20 -10.37 4.88
N ALA A 515 23.16 -10.49 5.69
CA ALA A 515 22.05 -9.54 5.72
C ALA A 515 22.53 -8.11 6.06
N ALA A 516 23.40 -7.96 7.05
CA ALA A 516 23.93 -6.66 7.43
C ALA A 516 24.75 -6.02 6.31
N ARG A 517 25.59 -6.80 5.61
CA ARG A 517 26.37 -6.32 4.44
C ARG A 517 25.47 -5.92 3.29
N TRP A 518 24.46 -6.74 2.99
CA TRP A 518 23.49 -6.44 1.95
C TRP A 518 22.81 -5.09 2.23
N TRP A 519 22.29 -4.90 3.44
CA TRP A 519 21.64 -3.64 3.85
C TRP A 519 22.58 -2.44 3.84
N GLN A 520 23.87 -2.62 4.19
CA GLN A 520 24.85 -1.53 4.08
C GLN A 520 25.04 -1.08 2.64
N GLY A 521 24.98 -2.00 1.68
CA GLY A 521 25.00 -1.69 0.25
C GLY A 521 23.74 -0.96 -0.22
N GLN A 522 22.57 -1.26 0.38
CA GLN A 522 21.30 -0.63 0.00
C GLN A 522 21.10 0.75 0.64
N GLY A 523 21.48 0.93 1.90
CA GLY A 523 21.21 2.13 2.70
C GLY A 523 19.93 2.04 3.54
N SER A 524 19.64 3.12 4.30
CA SER A 524 18.46 3.22 5.17
C SER A 524 17.19 3.57 4.42
N SER A 525 16.06 3.67 5.17
CA SER A 525 14.76 4.02 4.60
C SER A 525 14.74 5.40 3.96
N LEU A 526 13.95 5.51 2.90
CA LEU A 526 13.68 6.75 2.19
C LEU A 526 12.33 7.30 2.67
N HIS A 527 12.35 8.47 3.26
CA HIS A 527 11.16 9.15 3.80
C HIS A 527 10.68 10.31 2.92
N HIS A 528 11.54 10.85 2.05
CA HIS A 528 11.27 12.04 1.23
C HIS A 528 11.76 11.88 -0.19
#